data_d5cd6539b2a76b18e82d9e43ddb0cfae
#
_entry.id   d5cd6539b2a76b18e82d9e43ddb0cfae
#
_cell.length_a   1.000
_cell.length_b   1.000
_cell.length_c   1.000
_cell.angle_alpha   90.00
_cell.angle_beta   90.00
_cell.angle_gamma   90.00
#
_symmetry.space_group_name_H-M   'P 1'
#
loop_
_entity.id
_entity.type
_entity.pdbx_description
1 polymer ?
#
loop_
_entity_poly.entity_id
_entity_poly.type
_entity_poly.pdbx_seq_one_letter_code
_entity_poly.pdbx_strand_id
1 'polypeptide(L)'
;METLLPLLNNKRVALVVNQTSMTGNTHLLDTLLASNINIKKVFAPEHGFRGNADAGETVKNGKDISTGIPIQSLYGKNKKPTPQQMQDIDVVVFDIQDVGARFYTYISTMHYVMEACAENHKELIITDRPNPCDYTDGPVRIKGLKSFVSMHPIPVLHGCTVGELAQMINGEGWLAGKRKCKLTVIPVKGWKHGDSYSLPVKPSPNLPNDQAIALYPSLCPFEGTAISVGRGTYHPFQVIGSPDIRLSSFRFKPEALEGFDKNPMYKGQYCYGNNMKSLLPPKGFSLRYIISYYQEYKNMGKADKFFTRPQWFDMLVGNRKVRRQITEGKSEEEIRAGWQKELEEYKKLSLIHISEPTRLRCI
;
A
#
# COMPACT_ATOMS: atom_id res chain seq x y z
N MET A 1 14.86 19.15 0.73
CA MET A 1 14.49 20.42 0.06
C MET A 1 15.58 20.95 -0.86
N GLU A 2 16.84 20.90 -0.46
CA GLU A 2 17.98 21.40 -1.28
C GLU A 2 18.00 20.85 -2.72
N THR A 3 17.70 19.56 -2.90
CA THR A 3 17.68 18.93 -4.23
C THR A 3 16.36 19.18 -4.97
N LEU A 4 15.24 19.31 -4.27
CA LEU A 4 13.92 19.45 -4.89
C LEU A 4 13.69 20.88 -5.44
N LEU A 5 13.95 21.91 -4.63
CA LEU A 5 13.63 23.29 -5.00
C LEU A 5 14.26 23.73 -6.35
N PRO A 6 15.54 23.44 -6.65
CA PRO A 6 16.13 23.81 -7.95
C PRO A 6 15.42 23.16 -9.14
N LEU A 7 14.87 21.95 -8.96
CA LEU A 7 14.14 21.24 -10.02
C LEU A 7 12.76 21.82 -10.30
N LEU A 8 12.19 22.61 -9.36
CA LEU A 8 10.85 23.20 -9.47
C LEU A 8 10.84 24.67 -9.88
N ASN A 9 11.99 25.33 -9.88
CA ASN A 9 12.09 26.75 -10.22
C ASN A 9 11.48 27.05 -11.60
N ASN A 10 10.63 28.08 -11.67
CA ASN A 10 9.96 28.55 -12.88
C ASN A 10 9.04 27.52 -13.56
N LYS A 11 8.68 26.44 -12.85
CA LYS A 11 7.76 25.40 -13.34
C LYS A 11 6.36 25.53 -12.70
N ARG A 12 5.33 25.14 -13.45
CA ARG A 12 3.98 24.95 -12.97
C ARG A 12 3.89 23.53 -12.38
N VAL A 13 3.72 23.44 -11.07
CA VAL A 13 3.86 22.19 -10.32
C VAL A 13 2.49 21.63 -9.93
N ALA A 14 2.28 20.33 -10.10
CA ALA A 14 1.24 19.58 -9.40
C ALA A 14 1.85 18.66 -8.35
N LEU A 15 1.15 18.44 -7.26
CA LEU A 15 1.59 17.56 -6.19
C LEU A 15 0.68 16.33 -6.11
N VAL A 16 1.25 15.15 -5.92
CA VAL A 16 0.54 13.93 -5.52
C VAL A 16 0.98 13.63 -4.10
N VAL A 17 0.18 14.03 -3.14
CA VAL A 17 0.55 14.11 -1.71
C VAL A 17 -0.64 13.76 -0.82
N ASN A 18 -0.34 13.36 0.41
CA ASN A 18 -1.32 13.14 1.48
C ASN A 18 -0.74 13.60 2.84
N GLN A 19 -1.38 13.23 3.95
CA GLN A 19 -0.94 13.58 5.31
C GLN A 19 0.50 13.15 5.65
N THR A 20 1.07 12.18 4.92
CA THR A 20 2.44 11.69 5.17
C THR A 20 3.52 12.55 4.51
N SER A 21 3.12 13.48 3.63
CA SER A 21 4.02 14.32 2.83
C SER A 21 4.59 15.45 3.68
N MET A 22 5.41 15.09 4.68
CA MET A 22 5.95 16.02 5.66
C MET A 22 7.42 16.32 5.40
N THR A 23 7.80 17.58 5.61
CA THR A 23 9.18 18.07 5.68
C THR A 23 9.41 18.60 7.08
N GLY A 24 10.04 17.80 7.94
CA GLY A 24 10.02 18.06 9.38
C GLY A 24 8.58 18.06 9.90
N ASN A 25 8.16 19.15 10.52
CA ASN A 25 6.81 19.32 11.07
C ASN A 25 5.84 20.08 10.13
N THR A 26 6.27 20.40 8.91
CA THR A 26 5.46 21.17 7.95
C THR A 26 5.11 20.29 6.75
N HIS A 27 3.87 20.43 6.27
CA HIS A 27 3.45 19.69 5.08
C HIS A 27 4.20 20.21 3.83
N LEU A 28 4.53 19.31 2.89
CA LEU A 28 5.30 19.65 1.69
C LEU A 28 4.63 20.78 0.88
N LEU A 29 3.29 20.77 0.75
CA LEU A 29 2.57 21.86 0.07
C LEU A 29 2.90 23.23 0.69
N ASP A 30 2.80 23.33 2.00
CA ASP A 30 3.02 24.59 2.72
C ASP A 30 4.48 25.04 2.61
N THR A 31 5.42 24.09 2.70
CA THR A 31 6.87 24.34 2.52
C THR A 31 7.18 24.87 1.11
N LEU A 32 6.58 24.28 0.07
CA LEU A 32 6.80 24.71 -1.32
C LEU A 32 6.17 26.07 -1.61
N LEU A 33 4.98 26.34 -1.07
CA LEU A 33 4.34 27.66 -1.18
C LEU A 33 5.17 28.76 -0.49
N ALA A 34 5.68 28.48 0.72
CA ALA A 34 6.60 29.39 1.42
C ALA A 34 7.91 29.64 0.67
N SER A 35 8.30 28.71 -0.22
CA SER A 35 9.45 28.84 -1.11
C SER A 35 9.12 29.46 -2.46
N ASN A 36 7.94 30.08 -2.62
CA ASN A 36 7.44 30.72 -3.85
C ASN A 36 7.35 29.79 -5.07
N ILE A 37 7.15 28.48 -4.86
CA ILE A 37 6.93 27.52 -5.95
C ILE A 37 5.49 27.65 -6.48
N ASN A 38 5.34 27.70 -7.80
CA ASN A 38 4.05 27.86 -8.48
C ASN A 38 3.24 26.56 -8.46
N ILE A 39 2.55 26.27 -7.37
CA ILE A 39 1.69 25.09 -7.24
C ILE A 39 0.34 25.35 -7.90
N LYS A 40 -0.01 24.55 -8.90
CA LYS A 40 -1.29 24.66 -9.64
C LYS A 40 -2.41 23.85 -9.01
N LYS A 41 -2.11 22.65 -8.51
CA LYS A 41 -3.09 21.74 -7.91
C LYS A 41 -2.45 20.63 -7.09
N VAL A 42 -3.28 20.00 -6.28
CA VAL A 42 -2.96 18.74 -5.58
C VAL A 42 -3.82 17.63 -6.17
N PHE A 43 -3.22 16.50 -6.46
CA PHE A 43 -3.88 15.23 -6.73
C PHE A 43 -3.91 14.41 -5.43
N ALA A 44 -5.11 14.15 -4.93
CA ALA A 44 -5.32 13.42 -3.67
C ALA A 44 -5.57 11.94 -3.94
N PRO A 45 -4.77 11.03 -3.33
CA PRO A 45 -4.96 9.58 -3.44
C PRO A 45 -6.12 9.09 -2.57
N GLU A 46 -6.25 7.78 -2.39
CA GLU A 46 -7.10 7.17 -1.37
C GLU A 46 -6.84 7.79 0.01
N HIS A 47 -7.86 7.92 0.84
CA HIS A 47 -7.88 8.66 2.12
C HIS A 47 -7.75 10.18 2.02
N GLY A 48 -7.62 10.74 0.80
CA GLY A 48 -7.63 12.19 0.58
C GLY A 48 -6.32 12.90 0.92
N PHE A 49 -6.31 14.21 0.70
CA PHE A 49 -5.13 15.05 0.88
C PHE A 49 -4.68 15.19 2.36
N ARG A 50 -5.65 15.32 3.29
CA ARG A 50 -5.35 15.42 4.73
C ARG A 50 -5.53 14.09 5.48
N GLY A 51 -5.80 12.97 4.78
CA GLY A 51 -5.91 11.63 5.36
C GLY A 51 -7.16 11.40 6.21
N ASN A 52 -8.22 12.16 6.00
CA ASN A 52 -9.43 12.13 6.81
C ASN A 52 -10.54 11.22 6.26
N ALA A 53 -10.40 10.71 5.02
CA ALA A 53 -11.38 9.81 4.42
C ALA A 53 -11.15 8.36 4.86
N ASP A 54 -12.23 7.64 5.18
CA ASP A 54 -12.19 6.23 5.55
C ASP A 54 -11.75 5.35 4.37
N ALA A 55 -11.36 4.10 4.65
CA ALA A 55 -11.00 3.15 3.61
C ALA A 55 -12.18 2.91 2.65
N GLY A 56 -11.92 3.12 1.34
CA GLY A 56 -12.96 3.01 0.31
C GLY A 56 -13.91 4.19 0.20
N GLU A 57 -13.78 5.23 1.04
CA GLU A 57 -14.60 6.43 0.96
C GLU A 57 -14.23 7.28 -0.26
N THR A 58 -15.25 7.85 -0.93
CA THR A 58 -15.03 8.70 -2.10
C THR A 58 -14.37 10.02 -1.71
N VAL A 59 -13.17 10.25 -2.22
CA VAL A 59 -12.47 11.54 -2.09
C VAL A 59 -13.05 12.51 -3.12
N LYS A 60 -13.59 13.65 -2.65
CA LYS A 60 -14.19 14.67 -3.51
C LYS A 60 -13.15 15.68 -3.99
N ASN A 61 -13.41 16.23 -5.19
CA ASN A 61 -12.70 17.42 -5.66
C ASN A 61 -13.08 18.64 -4.80
N GLY A 62 -12.15 19.57 -4.64
CA GLY A 62 -12.37 20.76 -3.82
C GLY A 62 -11.19 21.72 -3.88
N LYS A 63 -11.05 22.50 -2.81
CA LYS A 63 -9.89 23.38 -2.58
C LYS A 63 -9.38 23.13 -1.16
N ASP A 64 -8.08 23.19 -0.97
CA ASP A 64 -7.52 23.21 0.38
C ASP A 64 -7.92 24.50 1.09
N ILE A 65 -8.51 24.35 2.27
CA ILE A 65 -9.09 25.47 3.03
C ILE A 65 -8.01 26.49 3.40
N SER A 66 -6.82 26.02 3.74
CA SER A 66 -5.72 26.86 4.23
C SER A 66 -5.02 27.64 3.11
N THR A 67 -4.88 27.05 1.93
CA THR A 67 -4.08 27.62 0.84
C THR A 67 -4.88 28.02 -0.38
N GLY A 68 -6.14 27.59 -0.49
CA GLY A 68 -6.98 27.80 -1.67
C GLY A 68 -6.59 26.97 -2.89
N ILE A 69 -5.54 26.12 -2.80
CA ILE A 69 -5.05 25.29 -3.91
C ILE A 69 -6.13 24.26 -4.29
N PRO A 70 -6.43 24.09 -5.60
CA PRO A 70 -7.36 23.07 -6.07
C PRO A 70 -6.91 21.65 -5.73
N ILE A 71 -7.85 20.84 -5.21
CA ILE A 71 -7.64 19.40 -4.94
C ILE A 71 -8.46 18.60 -5.94
N GLN A 72 -7.82 17.63 -6.59
CA GLN A 72 -8.44 16.70 -7.53
C GLN A 72 -8.22 15.28 -7.06
N SER A 73 -9.30 14.51 -6.94
CA SER A 73 -9.26 13.13 -6.48
C SER A 73 -8.71 12.21 -7.55
N LEU A 74 -7.80 11.32 -7.14
CA LEU A 74 -7.33 10.15 -7.90
C LEU A 74 -7.86 8.83 -7.30
N TYR A 75 -9.02 8.88 -6.65
CA TYR A 75 -9.67 7.70 -6.08
C TYR A 75 -11.14 7.57 -6.53
N GLY A 76 -11.63 6.35 -6.56
CA GLY A 76 -12.97 6.05 -7.04
C GLY A 76 -13.03 5.91 -8.56
N LYS A 77 -13.82 6.75 -9.24
CA LYS A 77 -14.01 6.67 -10.70
C LYS A 77 -12.77 7.09 -11.50
N ASN A 78 -12.06 8.10 -11.05
CA ASN A 78 -10.89 8.67 -11.74
C ASN A 78 -9.61 8.33 -10.96
N LYS A 79 -8.92 7.28 -11.36
CA LYS A 79 -7.66 6.84 -10.73
C LYS A 79 -6.41 7.40 -11.41
N LYS A 80 -6.57 7.99 -12.60
CA LYS A 80 -5.48 8.54 -13.42
C LYS A 80 -5.78 10.00 -13.76
N PRO A 81 -4.80 10.93 -13.63
CA PRO A 81 -4.97 12.29 -14.11
C PRO A 81 -5.36 12.33 -15.58
N THR A 82 -6.39 13.12 -15.93
CA THR A 82 -6.83 13.27 -17.32
C THR A 82 -5.90 14.23 -18.09
N PRO A 83 -5.87 14.16 -19.44
CA PRO A 83 -5.07 15.12 -20.24
C PRO A 83 -5.42 16.57 -19.93
N GLN A 84 -6.71 16.89 -19.72
CA GLN A 84 -7.13 18.25 -19.34
C GLN A 84 -6.55 18.69 -17.99
N GLN A 85 -6.47 17.78 -17.03
CA GLN A 85 -5.88 18.07 -15.71
C GLN A 85 -4.35 18.28 -15.79
N MET A 86 -3.70 17.80 -16.85
CA MET A 86 -2.25 17.89 -17.07
C MET A 86 -1.82 19.07 -17.94
N GLN A 87 -2.74 19.81 -18.56
CA GLN A 87 -2.41 20.89 -19.53
C GLN A 87 -1.63 22.05 -18.93
N ASP A 88 -1.99 22.50 -17.72
CA ASP A 88 -1.41 23.65 -17.03
C ASP A 88 -0.24 23.29 -16.11
N ILE A 89 0.36 22.11 -16.30
CA ILE A 89 1.44 21.55 -15.48
C ILE A 89 2.68 21.32 -16.32
N ASP A 90 3.85 21.57 -15.75
CA ASP A 90 5.15 21.24 -16.35
C ASP A 90 5.78 20.02 -15.66
N VAL A 91 5.57 19.87 -14.35
CA VAL A 91 6.14 18.81 -13.53
C VAL A 91 5.14 18.34 -12.45
N VAL A 92 5.16 17.07 -12.18
CA VAL A 92 4.43 16.46 -11.07
C VAL A 92 5.43 16.00 -10.00
N VAL A 93 5.16 16.29 -8.73
CA VAL A 93 5.91 15.76 -7.59
C VAL A 93 5.05 14.72 -6.88
N PHE A 94 5.56 13.51 -6.74
CA PHE A 94 4.94 12.45 -5.96
C PHE A 94 5.68 12.30 -4.63
N ASP A 95 4.98 12.49 -3.52
CA ASP A 95 5.53 12.39 -2.18
C ASP A 95 4.51 11.73 -1.24
N ILE A 96 4.49 10.41 -1.19
CA ILE A 96 3.57 9.63 -0.35
C ILE A 96 4.34 8.47 0.29
N GLN A 97 4.10 8.22 1.58
CA GLN A 97 4.65 7.08 2.31
C GLN A 97 3.90 5.79 1.92
N ASP A 98 4.63 4.81 1.41
CA ASP A 98 4.18 3.43 1.22
C ASP A 98 4.51 2.55 2.42
N VAL A 99 3.97 1.32 2.47
CA VAL A 99 4.24 0.34 3.55
C VAL A 99 4.88 -0.95 3.04
N GLY A 100 5.30 -1.00 1.76
CA GLY A 100 6.01 -2.14 1.18
C GLY A 100 5.14 -3.35 0.80
N ALA A 101 3.82 -3.25 0.93
CA ALA A 101 2.87 -4.31 0.59
C ALA A 101 2.18 -4.03 -0.76
N ARG A 102 2.21 -5.00 -1.70
CA ARG A 102 1.67 -4.84 -3.07
C ARG A 102 0.24 -4.33 -3.11
N PHE A 103 -0.61 -4.73 -2.19
CA PHE A 103 -2.02 -4.34 -2.14
C PHE A 103 -2.27 -3.00 -1.44
N TYR A 104 -1.24 -2.34 -0.92
CA TYR A 104 -1.33 -0.97 -0.45
C TYR A 104 -1.29 -0.03 -1.66
N THR A 105 -2.39 0.69 -1.90
CA THR A 105 -2.74 1.18 -3.24
C THR A 105 -1.96 2.39 -3.74
N TYR A 106 -1.10 3.01 -2.93
CA TYR A 106 -0.34 4.19 -3.35
C TYR A 106 0.64 3.92 -4.49
N ILE A 107 1.21 2.71 -4.55
CA ILE A 107 2.03 2.29 -5.70
C ILE A 107 1.22 2.17 -6.99
N SER A 108 -0.07 1.87 -6.90
CA SER A 108 -0.98 1.85 -8.06
C SER A 108 -1.39 3.26 -8.48
N THR A 109 -1.57 4.17 -7.53
CA THR A 109 -1.74 5.60 -7.81
C THR A 109 -0.52 6.16 -8.51
N MET A 110 0.70 5.86 -8.01
CA MET A 110 1.97 6.23 -8.65
C MET A 110 2.04 5.73 -10.09
N HIS A 111 1.69 4.47 -10.35
CA HIS A 111 1.67 3.90 -11.71
C HIS A 111 0.79 4.73 -12.66
N TYR A 112 -0.42 5.09 -12.25
CA TYR A 112 -1.32 5.90 -13.08
C TYR A 112 -0.83 7.34 -13.26
N VAL A 113 -0.16 7.90 -12.27
CA VAL A 113 0.50 9.22 -12.40
C VAL A 113 1.66 9.15 -13.38
N MET A 114 2.48 8.09 -13.32
CA MET A 114 3.55 7.83 -14.30
C MET A 114 3.01 7.71 -15.73
N GLU A 115 1.90 6.98 -15.92
CA GLU A 115 1.23 6.88 -17.22
C GLU A 115 0.75 8.24 -17.71
N ALA A 116 0.07 9.02 -16.86
CA ALA A 116 -0.41 10.36 -17.22
C ALA A 116 0.75 11.30 -17.60
N CYS A 117 1.85 11.26 -16.86
CA CYS A 117 3.05 12.03 -17.17
C CYS A 117 3.65 11.61 -18.52
N ALA A 118 3.79 10.32 -18.77
CA ALA A 118 4.31 9.79 -20.03
C ALA A 118 3.43 10.17 -21.24
N GLU A 119 2.11 10.06 -21.08
CA GLU A 119 1.13 10.37 -22.13
C GLU A 119 1.06 11.86 -22.48
N ASN A 120 1.33 12.74 -21.51
CA ASN A 120 1.24 14.20 -21.65
C ASN A 120 2.61 14.88 -21.68
N HIS A 121 3.69 14.11 -21.84
CA HIS A 121 5.08 14.62 -21.90
C HIS A 121 5.46 15.51 -20.71
N LYS A 122 5.02 15.13 -19.50
CA LYS A 122 5.36 15.81 -18.26
C LYS A 122 6.45 15.06 -17.51
N GLU A 123 7.24 15.81 -16.74
CA GLU A 123 8.24 15.25 -15.84
C GLU A 123 7.56 14.78 -14.53
N LEU A 124 8.00 13.64 -14.00
CA LEU A 124 7.63 13.17 -12.67
C LEU A 124 8.88 13.18 -11.79
N ILE A 125 8.77 13.83 -10.63
CA ILE A 125 9.78 13.78 -9.58
C ILE A 125 9.18 13.00 -8.41
N ILE A 126 9.90 11.98 -7.92
CA ILE A 126 9.54 11.24 -6.71
C ILE A 126 10.50 11.63 -5.60
N THR A 127 9.98 12.14 -4.50
CA THR A 127 10.72 12.25 -3.25
C THR A 127 10.59 10.92 -2.52
N ASP A 128 11.67 10.14 -2.52
CA ASP A 128 11.63 8.78 -2.03
C ASP A 128 11.55 8.72 -0.49
N ARG A 129 10.99 7.62 0.03
CA ARG A 129 10.76 7.40 1.46
C ARG A 129 11.16 5.98 1.87
N PRO A 130 11.62 5.77 3.13
CA PRO A 130 11.95 4.44 3.63
C PRO A 130 10.79 3.47 3.53
N ASN A 131 11.09 2.20 3.29
CA ASN A 131 10.11 1.12 3.34
C ASN A 131 10.08 0.51 4.76
N PRO A 132 8.97 0.63 5.53
CA PRO A 132 8.89 0.08 6.88
C PRO A 132 8.78 -1.45 6.92
N CYS A 133 8.30 -2.08 5.82
CA CYS A 133 8.26 -3.53 5.65
C CYS A 133 9.28 -3.95 4.58
N ASP A 134 10.55 -3.73 4.88
CA ASP A 134 11.66 -3.93 3.95
C ASP A 134 12.03 -5.41 3.80
N TYR A 135 11.07 -6.20 3.32
CA TYR A 135 11.20 -7.62 3.00
C TYR A 135 10.80 -7.88 1.55
N THR A 136 11.46 -8.86 0.92
CA THR A 136 11.03 -9.41 -0.37
C THR A 136 10.49 -10.81 -0.14
N ASP A 137 9.14 -10.94 -0.04
CA ASP A 137 8.50 -12.21 0.32
C ASP A 137 7.05 -12.33 -0.17
N GLY A 138 6.57 -13.58 -0.21
CA GLY A 138 5.22 -13.94 -0.62
C GLY A 138 5.10 -14.20 -2.12
N PRO A 139 3.92 -14.66 -2.58
CA PRO A 139 3.72 -15.00 -3.98
C PRO A 139 3.78 -13.77 -4.89
N VAL A 140 4.50 -13.88 -5.98
CA VAL A 140 4.47 -12.92 -7.09
C VAL A 140 3.11 -12.99 -7.78
N ARG A 141 2.56 -11.82 -8.15
CA ARG A 141 1.26 -11.78 -8.83
C ARG A 141 1.29 -12.48 -10.19
N ILE A 142 0.42 -13.47 -10.36
CA ILE A 142 0.27 -14.17 -11.63
C ILE A 142 -0.55 -13.37 -12.66
N LYS A 143 -0.36 -13.70 -13.94
CA LYS A 143 -1.18 -13.15 -15.04
C LYS A 143 -2.68 -13.40 -14.79
N GLY A 144 -3.53 -12.40 -15.10
CA GLY A 144 -4.99 -12.48 -14.94
C GLY A 144 -5.51 -12.10 -13.55
N LEU A 145 -4.64 -11.60 -12.63
CA LEU A 145 -5.03 -11.01 -11.35
C LEU A 145 -4.66 -9.52 -11.25
N LYS A 146 -4.40 -8.84 -12.38
CA LYS A 146 -4.13 -7.40 -12.38
C LYS A 146 -5.37 -6.63 -11.90
N SER A 147 -5.19 -5.80 -10.89
CA SER A 147 -6.23 -4.94 -10.31
C SER A 147 -5.58 -3.75 -9.62
N PHE A 148 -6.36 -2.84 -9.05
CA PHE A 148 -5.81 -1.70 -8.30
C PHE A 148 -5.04 -2.12 -7.04
N VAL A 149 -5.44 -3.21 -6.39
CA VAL A 149 -4.72 -3.81 -5.24
C VAL A 149 -3.65 -4.83 -5.67
N SER A 150 -3.48 -5.07 -6.96
CA SER A 150 -2.53 -6.05 -7.50
C SER A 150 -2.03 -5.60 -8.89
N MET A 151 -1.52 -4.37 -8.97
CA MET A 151 -1.18 -3.71 -10.23
C MET A 151 0.02 -4.37 -10.91
N HIS A 152 1.09 -4.60 -10.18
CA HIS A 152 2.39 -5.02 -10.72
C HIS A 152 2.66 -6.51 -10.49
N PRO A 153 3.46 -7.17 -11.35
CA PRO A 153 3.90 -8.57 -11.19
C PRO A 153 5.04 -8.66 -10.16
N ILE A 154 4.77 -8.27 -8.92
CA ILE A 154 5.70 -8.24 -7.79
C ILE A 154 5.18 -9.12 -6.66
N PRO A 155 6.00 -9.55 -5.68
CA PRO A 155 5.54 -10.32 -4.52
C PRO A 155 4.65 -9.50 -3.58
N VAL A 156 4.06 -10.13 -2.59
CA VAL A 156 3.24 -9.46 -1.56
C VAL A 156 4.03 -8.37 -0.86
N LEU A 157 5.22 -8.67 -0.40
CA LEU A 157 6.22 -7.72 0.10
C LEU A 157 7.27 -7.53 -0.99
N HIS A 158 7.39 -6.32 -1.52
CA HIS A 158 8.20 -6.08 -2.72
C HIS A 158 9.64 -5.64 -2.43
N GLY A 159 9.97 -5.28 -1.18
CA GLY A 159 11.33 -4.96 -0.76
C GLY A 159 11.96 -3.74 -1.44
N CYS A 160 11.18 -2.89 -2.08
CA CYS A 160 11.65 -1.67 -2.73
C CYS A 160 11.11 -0.44 -1.99
N THR A 161 11.82 0.67 -2.08
CA THR A 161 11.22 1.99 -1.83
C THR A 161 10.26 2.37 -2.97
N VAL A 162 9.48 3.42 -2.77
CA VAL A 162 8.57 3.93 -3.83
C VAL A 162 9.36 4.39 -5.06
N GLY A 163 10.50 5.05 -4.85
CA GLY A 163 11.37 5.51 -5.93
C GLY A 163 11.98 4.37 -6.74
N GLU A 164 12.48 3.33 -6.06
CA GLU A 164 13.02 2.13 -6.70
C GLU A 164 11.95 1.38 -7.48
N LEU A 165 10.74 1.24 -6.91
CA LEU A 165 9.63 0.63 -7.63
C LEU A 165 9.22 1.45 -8.88
N ALA A 166 9.26 2.76 -8.81
CA ALA A 166 9.01 3.61 -9.99
C ALA A 166 10.07 3.42 -11.07
N GLN A 167 11.35 3.32 -10.70
CA GLN A 167 12.43 2.99 -11.62
C GLN A 167 12.21 1.63 -12.27
N MET A 168 11.81 0.61 -11.50
CA MET A 168 11.47 -0.72 -12.00
C MET A 168 10.29 -0.67 -12.96
N ILE A 169 9.17 -0.02 -12.62
CA ILE A 169 8.00 0.15 -13.49
C ILE A 169 8.40 0.77 -14.82
N ASN A 170 9.23 1.81 -14.75
CA ASN A 170 9.71 2.52 -15.93
C ASN A 170 10.71 1.67 -16.74
N GLY A 171 11.68 1.04 -16.06
CA GLY A 171 12.72 0.21 -16.67
C GLY A 171 12.13 -0.99 -17.41
N GLU A 172 11.24 -1.72 -16.77
CA GLU A 172 10.60 -2.93 -17.28
C GLU A 172 9.46 -2.65 -18.30
N GLY A 173 9.13 -1.38 -18.54
CA GLY A 173 8.09 -1.00 -19.49
C GLY A 173 6.69 -1.46 -19.08
N TRP A 174 6.37 -1.40 -17.79
CA TRP A 174 5.05 -1.82 -17.27
C TRP A 174 3.94 -0.79 -17.48
N LEU A 175 4.27 0.42 -17.92
CA LEU A 175 3.28 1.43 -18.31
C LEU A 175 2.56 1.03 -19.59
N ALA A 176 1.33 1.50 -19.79
CA ALA A 176 0.54 1.23 -20.97
C ALA A 176 1.30 1.61 -22.27
N GLY A 177 1.28 0.70 -23.25
CA GLY A 177 2.03 0.87 -24.50
C GLY A 177 3.55 0.85 -24.34
N LYS A 178 4.08 0.34 -23.21
CA LYS A 178 5.52 0.35 -22.87
C LYS A 178 6.14 1.75 -22.90
N ARG A 179 5.34 2.78 -22.66
CA ARG A 179 5.82 4.16 -22.59
C ARG A 179 6.85 4.33 -21.48
N LYS A 180 7.72 5.32 -21.63
CA LYS A 180 8.67 5.72 -20.59
C LYS A 180 8.26 7.08 -20.03
N CYS A 181 8.16 7.15 -18.71
CA CYS A 181 7.98 8.41 -18.00
C CYS A 181 9.33 9.13 -17.87
N LYS A 182 9.37 10.44 -18.09
CA LYS A 182 10.53 11.26 -17.70
C LYS A 182 10.56 11.35 -16.19
N LEU A 183 11.33 10.44 -15.56
CA LEU A 183 11.34 10.18 -14.11
C LEU A 183 12.64 10.69 -13.49
N THR A 184 12.51 11.46 -12.42
CA THR A 184 13.59 11.83 -11.51
C THR A 184 13.26 11.31 -10.11
N VAL A 185 14.13 10.51 -9.50
CA VAL A 185 13.99 10.05 -8.11
C VAL A 185 15.00 10.80 -7.24
N ILE A 186 14.50 11.45 -6.20
CA ILE A 186 15.32 12.04 -5.13
C ILE A 186 15.43 11.00 -4.02
N PRO A 187 16.59 10.36 -3.84
CA PRO A 187 16.73 9.23 -2.93
C PRO A 187 16.63 9.65 -1.45
N VAL A 188 16.28 8.69 -0.61
CA VAL A 188 16.28 8.86 0.84
C VAL A 188 17.71 9.12 1.34
N LYS A 189 17.87 10.10 2.22
CA LYS A 189 19.13 10.33 2.94
C LYS A 189 19.11 9.71 4.32
N GLY A 190 20.18 9.01 4.70
CA GLY A 190 20.37 8.49 6.07
C GLY A 190 19.60 7.21 6.41
N TRP A 191 18.93 6.60 5.46
CA TRP A 191 18.31 5.28 5.57
C TRP A 191 18.81 4.37 4.44
N LYS A 192 18.93 3.10 4.72
CA LYS A 192 19.30 2.05 3.74
C LYS A 192 18.51 0.78 4.02
N HIS A 193 18.40 -0.09 3.02
CA HIS A 193 17.78 -1.39 3.17
C HIS A 193 18.36 -2.18 4.34
N GLY A 194 17.47 -2.80 5.14
CA GLY A 194 17.80 -3.48 6.39
C GLY A 194 17.76 -2.61 7.64
N ASP A 195 17.69 -1.28 7.51
CA ASP A 195 17.48 -0.41 8.65
C ASP A 195 15.99 -0.41 9.06
N SER A 196 15.71 -0.51 10.35
CA SER A 196 14.35 -0.35 10.86
C SER A 196 13.87 1.10 10.67
N TYR A 197 12.57 1.26 10.36
CA TYR A 197 11.99 2.58 10.22
C TYR A 197 10.58 2.64 10.81
N SER A 198 10.40 3.49 11.82
CA SER A 198 9.10 3.81 12.39
C SER A 198 8.53 5.03 11.69
N LEU A 199 7.27 4.95 11.22
CA LEU A 199 6.66 6.04 10.49
C LEU A 199 6.27 7.20 11.41
N PRO A 200 6.74 8.43 11.13
CA PRO A 200 6.41 9.59 11.97
C PRO A 200 4.93 10.00 11.85
N VAL A 201 4.28 9.62 10.75
CA VAL A 201 2.86 9.86 10.49
C VAL A 201 2.22 8.56 10.05
N LYS A 202 1.07 8.20 10.63
CA LYS A 202 0.33 7.00 10.22
C LYS A 202 -0.02 7.07 8.72
N PRO A 203 0.27 6.00 7.96
CA PRO A 203 0.12 6.03 6.50
C PRO A 203 -1.35 5.97 6.05
N SER A 204 -2.23 5.41 6.89
CA SER A 204 -3.67 5.38 6.67
C SER A 204 -4.42 5.27 8.01
N PRO A 205 -5.73 5.57 8.04
CA PRO A 205 -6.53 5.46 9.26
C PRO A 205 -6.46 4.09 9.94
N ASN A 206 -6.39 3.02 9.15
CA ASN A 206 -6.38 1.64 9.66
C ASN A 206 -4.96 1.05 9.88
N LEU A 207 -3.91 1.84 9.77
CA LEU A 207 -2.54 1.45 10.14
C LEU A 207 -1.98 2.45 11.16
N PRO A 208 -2.47 2.39 12.42
CA PRO A 208 -2.23 3.45 13.41
C PRO A 208 -0.81 3.45 13.99
N ASN A 209 -0.06 2.35 13.88
CA ASN A 209 1.26 2.19 14.47
C ASN A 209 2.09 1.10 13.78
N ASP A 210 3.36 0.95 14.17
CA ASP A 210 4.31 0.00 13.59
C ASP A 210 3.84 -1.46 13.72
N GLN A 211 3.16 -1.82 14.82
CA GLN A 211 2.62 -3.17 15.01
C GLN A 211 1.58 -3.52 13.93
N ALA A 212 0.66 -2.59 13.67
CA ALA A 212 -0.35 -2.77 12.62
C ALA A 212 0.31 -2.87 11.25
N ILE A 213 1.30 -2.02 10.96
CA ILE A 213 2.05 -2.01 9.70
C ILE A 213 2.79 -3.34 9.49
N ALA A 214 3.48 -3.83 10.51
CA ALA A 214 4.23 -5.09 10.43
C ALA A 214 3.35 -6.34 10.28
N LEU A 215 2.14 -6.33 10.85
CA LEU A 215 1.18 -7.42 10.73
C LEU A 215 0.34 -7.34 9.44
N TYR A 216 0.18 -6.13 8.88
CA TYR A 216 -0.68 -5.86 7.73
C TYR A 216 -0.46 -6.78 6.52
N PRO A 217 0.78 -7.08 6.08
CA PRO A 217 1.00 -7.97 4.94
C PRO A 217 0.40 -9.36 5.11
N SER A 218 0.47 -9.92 6.33
CA SER A 218 -0.05 -11.26 6.64
C SER A 218 -1.54 -11.27 7.00
N LEU A 219 -2.11 -10.13 7.41
CA LEU A 219 -3.51 -10.04 7.86
C LEU A 219 -4.46 -9.46 6.82
N CYS A 220 -3.99 -8.62 5.89
CA CYS A 220 -4.85 -8.03 4.87
C CYS A 220 -5.61 -9.06 4.01
N PRO A 221 -5.04 -10.24 3.65
CA PRO A 221 -5.79 -11.27 2.92
C PRO A 221 -7.03 -11.79 3.63
N PHE A 222 -7.14 -11.65 4.98
CA PHE A 222 -8.36 -11.98 5.70
C PHE A 222 -9.60 -11.19 5.26
N GLU A 223 -9.43 -10.05 4.59
CA GLU A 223 -10.56 -9.31 4.00
C GLU A 223 -11.35 -10.10 2.95
N GLY A 224 -10.79 -11.22 2.47
CA GLY A 224 -11.46 -12.20 1.61
C GLY A 224 -12.16 -13.33 2.36
N THR A 225 -12.16 -13.30 3.70
CA THR A 225 -12.62 -14.38 4.58
C THR A 225 -13.71 -13.92 5.54
N ALA A 226 -14.20 -14.85 6.37
CA ALA A 226 -15.14 -14.59 7.46
C ALA A 226 -14.47 -14.08 8.75
N ILE A 227 -13.24 -13.58 8.69
CA ILE A 227 -12.51 -13.10 9.86
C ILE A 227 -12.35 -11.60 9.80
N SER A 228 -12.82 -10.91 10.84
CA SER A 228 -12.55 -9.47 11.02
C SER A 228 -11.09 -9.27 11.39
N VAL A 229 -10.47 -8.27 10.78
CA VAL A 229 -9.10 -7.79 11.10
C VAL A 229 -9.10 -6.59 12.05
N GLY A 230 -10.17 -6.42 12.82
CA GLY A 230 -10.30 -5.36 13.82
C GLY A 230 -10.62 -3.97 13.27
N ARG A 231 -11.00 -3.84 11.99
CA ARG A 231 -11.56 -2.57 11.50
C ARG A 231 -12.82 -2.23 12.30
N GLY A 232 -13.05 -0.94 12.58
CA GLY A 232 -14.09 -0.50 13.52
C GLY A 232 -13.71 -0.69 14.99
N THR A 233 -12.41 -0.83 15.28
CA THR A 233 -11.82 -0.73 16.62
C THR A 233 -10.63 0.23 16.58
N TYR A 234 -10.09 0.60 17.73
CA TYR A 234 -8.83 1.37 17.82
C TYR A 234 -7.57 0.51 17.52
N HIS A 235 -7.75 -0.77 17.18
CA HIS A 235 -6.66 -1.74 16.97
C HIS A 235 -6.80 -2.51 15.63
N PRO A 236 -7.07 -1.83 14.49
CA PRO A 236 -7.15 -2.52 13.21
C PRO A 236 -5.81 -3.19 12.89
N PHE A 237 -5.87 -4.39 12.29
CA PHE A 237 -4.72 -5.28 12.01
C PHE A 237 -3.89 -5.68 13.23
N GLN A 238 -4.44 -5.50 14.46
CA GLN A 238 -3.82 -5.92 15.71
C GLN A 238 -4.74 -6.82 16.54
N VAL A 239 -5.99 -6.98 16.13
CA VAL A 239 -6.94 -7.96 16.66
C VAL A 239 -7.65 -8.63 15.49
N ILE A 240 -7.81 -9.95 15.57
CA ILE A 240 -8.49 -10.73 14.52
C ILE A 240 -9.48 -11.71 15.17
N GLY A 241 -10.62 -11.95 14.52
CA GLY A 241 -11.61 -12.87 15.05
C GLY A 241 -12.93 -12.84 14.31
N SER A 242 -13.87 -13.66 14.78
CA SER A 242 -15.19 -13.86 14.18
C SER A 242 -16.23 -14.17 15.26
N PRO A 243 -17.52 -13.85 15.05
CA PRO A 243 -18.59 -14.29 15.93
C PRO A 243 -18.76 -15.81 15.97
N ASP A 244 -18.32 -16.53 14.94
CA ASP A 244 -18.43 -18.00 14.85
C ASP A 244 -17.45 -18.72 15.78
N ILE A 245 -16.29 -18.12 16.06
CA ILE A 245 -15.25 -18.75 16.88
C ILE A 245 -15.57 -18.55 18.35
N ARG A 246 -15.44 -19.63 19.16
CA ARG A 246 -15.74 -19.62 20.60
C ARG A 246 -14.57 -20.15 21.45
N LEU A 247 -13.45 -20.47 20.82
CA LEU A 247 -12.32 -21.14 21.47
C LEU A 247 -11.39 -20.19 22.24
N SER A 248 -11.55 -18.87 22.06
CA SER A 248 -10.74 -17.85 22.74
C SER A 248 -11.53 -17.09 23.78
N SER A 249 -10.92 -16.79 24.92
CA SER A 249 -11.48 -15.86 25.92
C SER A 249 -11.35 -14.39 25.47
N PHE A 250 -10.43 -14.09 24.55
CA PHE A 250 -10.29 -12.74 23.98
C PHE A 250 -11.42 -12.43 23.02
N ARG A 251 -12.03 -11.26 23.20
CA ARG A 251 -13.07 -10.75 22.31
C ARG A 251 -12.93 -9.26 22.08
N PHE A 252 -13.43 -8.81 20.95
CA PHE A 252 -13.57 -7.39 20.61
C PHE A 252 -14.91 -7.18 19.88
N LYS A 253 -15.35 -5.93 19.78
CA LYS A 253 -16.60 -5.57 19.14
C LYS A 253 -16.34 -4.45 18.15
N PRO A 254 -16.44 -4.71 16.83
CA PRO A 254 -16.37 -3.65 15.81
C PRO A 254 -17.55 -2.67 15.94
N GLU A 255 -17.28 -1.38 15.93
CA GLU A 255 -18.27 -0.31 15.93
C GLU A 255 -18.02 0.66 14.77
N ALA A 256 -18.99 1.49 14.43
CA ALA A 256 -18.75 2.57 13.48
C ALA A 256 -17.83 3.61 14.13
N LEU A 257 -16.60 3.71 13.64
CA LEU A 257 -15.63 4.68 14.11
C LEU A 257 -15.28 5.65 12.99
N GLU A 258 -15.57 6.93 13.22
CA GLU A 258 -15.15 7.99 12.30
C GLU A 258 -13.62 8.10 12.24
N GLY A 259 -13.08 8.25 11.04
CA GLY A 259 -11.65 8.26 10.80
C GLY A 259 -10.99 6.87 10.86
N PHE A 260 -11.76 5.78 10.87
CA PHE A 260 -11.29 4.39 10.77
C PHE A 260 -12.15 3.59 9.78
N ASP A 261 -13.37 3.21 10.18
CA ASP A 261 -14.34 2.49 9.36
C ASP A 261 -15.76 2.73 9.91
N LYS A 262 -16.64 3.27 9.07
CA LYS A 262 -18.05 3.55 9.44
C LYS A 262 -18.95 2.31 9.32
N ASN A 263 -18.53 1.31 8.53
CA ASN A 263 -19.29 0.10 8.27
C ASN A 263 -18.43 -1.18 8.36
N PRO A 264 -17.78 -1.42 9.51
CA PRO A 264 -16.89 -2.57 9.67
C PRO A 264 -17.66 -3.89 9.62
N MET A 265 -16.96 -4.95 9.20
CA MET A 265 -17.46 -6.32 9.29
C MET A 265 -17.85 -6.63 10.74
N TYR A 266 -19.00 -7.27 10.93
CA TYR A 266 -19.56 -7.61 12.24
C TYR A 266 -19.83 -6.43 13.18
N LYS A 267 -20.16 -5.27 12.61
CA LYS A 267 -20.56 -4.09 13.40
C LYS A 267 -21.58 -4.44 14.48
N GLY A 268 -21.29 -4.07 15.72
CA GLY A 268 -22.15 -4.31 16.88
C GLY A 268 -22.14 -5.75 17.42
N GLN A 269 -21.37 -6.68 16.83
CA GLN A 269 -21.27 -8.07 17.27
C GLN A 269 -19.93 -8.34 17.96
N TYR A 270 -19.92 -9.22 18.96
CA TYR A 270 -18.67 -9.70 19.54
C TYR A 270 -17.98 -10.69 18.61
N CYS A 271 -16.73 -10.39 18.26
CA CYS A 271 -15.81 -11.28 17.56
C CYS A 271 -14.85 -11.90 18.59
N TYR A 272 -14.64 -13.21 18.52
CA TYR A 272 -13.72 -13.96 19.37
C TYR A 272 -12.50 -14.38 18.53
N GLY A 273 -11.31 -14.33 19.12
CA GLY A 273 -10.09 -14.63 18.36
C GLY A 273 -8.81 -14.24 19.08
N ASN A 274 -7.91 -13.58 18.41
CA ASN A 274 -6.57 -13.28 18.90
C ASN A 274 -6.33 -11.79 19.10
N ASN A 275 -5.69 -11.47 20.24
CA ASN A 275 -5.04 -10.17 20.47
C ASN A 275 -3.60 -10.27 20.02
N MET A 276 -3.23 -9.48 19.01
CA MET A 276 -1.91 -9.51 18.39
C MET A 276 -1.09 -8.24 18.68
N LYS A 277 -1.57 -7.38 19.58
CA LYS A 277 -0.93 -6.08 19.88
C LYS A 277 0.51 -6.21 20.39
N SER A 278 0.81 -7.31 21.08
CA SER A 278 2.13 -7.56 21.68
C SER A 278 2.81 -8.81 21.10
N LEU A 279 2.24 -9.40 20.02
CA LEU A 279 2.87 -10.54 19.35
C LEU A 279 4.04 -10.05 18.51
N LEU A 280 5.11 -10.83 18.47
CA LEU A 280 6.20 -10.59 17.53
C LEU A 280 5.69 -10.81 16.09
N PRO A 281 5.72 -9.78 15.24
CA PRO A 281 5.30 -9.91 13.85
C PRO A 281 6.18 -10.92 13.09
N PRO A 282 5.65 -11.60 12.06
CA PRO A 282 6.48 -12.44 11.22
C PRO A 282 7.51 -11.59 10.48
N LYS A 283 8.72 -12.14 10.32
CA LYS A 283 9.73 -11.56 9.44
C LYS A 283 9.38 -11.94 7.99
N GLY A 284 8.60 -11.08 7.32
CA GLY A 284 8.08 -11.35 5.98
C GLY A 284 6.58 -11.66 5.96
N PHE A 285 6.13 -12.30 4.88
CA PHE A 285 4.73 -12.69 4.66
C PHE A 285 4.46 -14.07 5.24
N SER A 286 3.42 -14.24 6.07
CA SER A 286 3.06 -15.52 6.65
C SER A 286 1.59 -15.86 6.40
N LEU A 287 1.34 -17.13 6.05
CA LEU A 287 0.01 -17.72 5.91
C LEU A 287 -0.47 -18.43 7.17
N ARG A 288 0.37 -18.55 8.21
CA ARG A 288 0.06 -19.34 9.42
C ARG A 288 -1.28 -18.97 10.06
N TYR A 289 -1.59 -17.68 10.11
CA TYR A 289 -2.85 -17.22 10.69
C TYR A 289 -4.06 -17.65 9.85
N ILE A 290 -3.99 -17.50 8.54
CA ILE A 290 -5.07 -17.89 7.62
C ILE A 290 -5.27 -19.40 7.65
N ILE A 291 -4.20 -20.18 7.63
CA ILE A 291 -4.24 -21.65 7.72
C ILE A 291 -4.87 -22.10 9.05
N SER A 292 -4.44 -21.49 10.17
CA SER A 292 -4.98 -21.80 11.50
C SER A 292 -6.48 -21.50 11.57
N TYR A 293 -6.92 -20.32 11.13
CA TYR A 293 -8.35 -19.97 11.16
C TYR A 293 -9.20 -20.80 10.18
N TYR A 294 -8.65 -21.15 9.03
CA TYR A 294 -9.31 -22.08 8.11
C TYR A 294 -9.51 -23.47 8.75
N GLN A 295 -8.49 -23.99 9.45
CA GLN A 295 -8.59 -25.25 10.16
C GLN A 295 -9.65 -25.22 11.27
N GLU A 296 -9.77 -24.11 12.00
CA GLU A 296 -10.85 -23.94 12.99
C GLU A 296 -12.24 -23.99 12.33
N TYR A 297 -12.43 -23.29 11.20
CA TYR A 297 -13.69 -23.36 10.45
C TYR A 297 -13.98 -24.77 9.93
N LYS A 298 -12.94 -25.48 9.49
CA LYS A 298 -13.05 -26.88 9.05
C LYS A 298 -13.47 -27.80 10.21
N ASN A 299 -12.86 -27.65 11.39
CA ASN A 299 -13.19 -28.41 12.59
C ASN A 299 -14.64 -28.18 13.06
N MET A 300 -15.18 -26.97 12.82
CA MET A 300 -16.60 -26.64 13.10
C MET A 300 -17.56 -27.12 11.99
N GLY A 301 -17.09 -27.80 10.95
CA GLY A 301 -17.91 -28.17 9.78
C GLY A 301 -18.34 -26.99 8.91
N LYS A 302 -17.64 -25.85 8.97
CA LYS A 302 -17.95 -24.59 8.27
C LYS A 302 -16.89 -24.19 7.25
N ALA A 303 -16.10 -25.13 6.74
CA ALA A 303 -15.00 -24.85 5.80
C ALA A 303 -15.46 -24.05 4.56
N ASP A 304 -16.65 -24.33 4.05
CA ASP A 304 -17.28 -23.64 2.92
C ASP A 304 -17.62 -22.16 3.19
N LYS A 305 -17.74 -21.77 4.46
CA LYS A 305 -18.07 -20.40 4.90
C LYS A 305 -16.85 -19.54 5.18
N PHE A 306 -15.63 -20.11 5.16
CA PHE A 306 -14.43 -19.38 5.53
C PHE A 306 -14.05 -18.31 4.49
N PHE A 307 -13.94 -18.68 3.20
CA PHE A 307 -13.65 -17.75 2.12
C PHE A 307 -14.93 -17.08 1.61
N THR A 308 -15.33 -15.97 2.24
CA THR A 308 -16.56 -15.23 1.89
C THR A 308 -16.43 -14.46 0.58
N ARG A 309 -15.20 -14.05 0.20
CA ARG A 309 -14.87 -13.33 -1.03
C ARG A 309 -13.63 -13.95 -1.68
N PRO A 310 -13.73 -15.19 -2.21
CA PRO A 310 -12.57 -15.96 -2.65
C PRO A 310 -11.77 -15.28 -3.77
N GLN A 311 -12.43 -14.56 -4.69
CA GLN A 311 -11.77 -13.80 -5.75
C GLN A 311 -10.98 -12.61 -5.19
N TRP A 312 -11.51 -11.95 -4.13
CA TRP A 312 -10.81 -10.86 -3.44
C TRP A 312 -9.56 -11.36 -2.75
N PHE A 313 -9.67 -12.50 -2.04
CA PHE A 313 -8.52 -13.18 -1.45
C PHE A 313 -7.45 -13.47 -2.51
N ASP A 314 -7.84 -14.07 -3.65
CA ASP A 314 -6.93 -14.41 -4.73
C ASP A 314 -6.23 -13.15 -5.32
N MET A 315 -6.95 -12.02 -5.42
CA MET A 315 -6.37 -10.74 -5.88
C MET A 315 -5.37 -10.17 -4.87
N LEU A 316 -5.69 -10.18 -3.57
CA LEU A 316 -4.77 -9.71 -2.53
C LEU A 316 -3.51 -10.56 -2.48
N VAL A 317 -3.65 -11.87 -2.43
CA VAL A 317 -2.51 -12.81 -2.42
C VAL A 317 -1.77 -12.83 -3.77
N GLY A 318 -2.47 -12.51 -4.86
CA GLY A 318 -1.89 -12.49 -6.22
C GLY A 318 -1.73 -13.87 -6.86
N ASN A 319 -2.27 -14.92 -6.24
CA ASN A 319 -2.13 -16.30 -6.72
C ASN A 319 -3.30 -17.18 -6.30
N ARG A 320 -4.05 -17.72 -7.28
CA ARG A 320 -5.22 -18.58 -7.03
C ARG A 320 -4.85 -19.93 -6.42
N LYS A 321 -3.62 -20.42 -6.62
CA LYS A 321 -3.19 -21.73 -6.09
C LYS A 321 -3.13 -21.73 -4.56
N VAL A 322 -2.77 -20.58 -3.96
CA VAL A 322 -2.60 -20.48 -2.49
C VAL A 322 -3.90 -20.85 -1.75
N ARG A 323 -5.03 -20.25 -2.15
CA ARG A 323 -6.32 -20.56 -1.53
C ARG A 323 -6.70 -22.04 -1.67
N ARG A 324 -6.50 -22.62 -2.87
CA ARG A 324 -6.75 -24.04 -3.10
C ARG A 324 -5.86 -24.92 -2.23
N GLN A 325 -4.57 -24.63 -2.13
CA GLN A 325 -3.65 -25.40 -1.29
C GLN A 325 -4.02 -25.32 0.21
N ILE A 326 -4.50 -24.17 0.69
CA ILE A 326 -5.03 -24.04 2.05
C ILE A 326 -6.25 -24.97 2.23
N THR A 327 -7.19 -24.99 1.28
CA THR A 327 -8.40 -25.86 1.37
C THR A 327 -8.07 -27.36 1.26
N GLU A 328 -6.99 -27.70 0.56
CA GLU A 328 -6.43 -29.06 0.49
C GLU A 328 -5.70 -29.48 1.79
N GLY A 329 -5.46 -28.53 2.72
CA GLY A 329 -4.81 -28.81 4.00
C GLY A 329 -3.29 -28.84 3.95
N LYS A 330 -2.67 -28.18 2.96
CA LYS A 330 -1.21 -28.08 2.87
C LYS A 330 -0.63 -27.19 3.96
N SER A 331 0.56 -27.51 4.41
CA SER A 331 1.33 -26.69 5.35
C SER A 331 1.78 -25.37 4.71
N GLU A 332 2.15 -24.39 5.54
CA GLU A 332 2.71 -23.13 5.04
C GLU A 332 3.98 -23.36 4.22
N GLU A 333 4.86 -24.29 4.64
CA GLU A 333 6.10 -24.63 3.97
C GLU A 333 5.85 -25.20 2.56
N GLU A 334 4.89 -26.12 2.43
CA GLU A 334 4.51 -26.70 1.14
C GLU A 334 3.94 -25.62 0.19
N ILE A 335 3.12 -24.71 0.73
CA ILE A 335 2.55 -23.62 -0.06
C ILE A 335 3.64 -22.63 -0.48
N ARG A 336 4.55 -22.27 0.43
CA ARG A 336 5.68 -21.37 0.16
C ARG A 336 6.62 -21.92 -0.90
N ALA A 337 6.88 -23.22 -0.91
CA ALA A 337 7.70 -23.87 -1.95
C ALA A 337 7.14 -23.60 -3.37
N GLY A 338 5.84 -23.42 -3.49
CA GLY A 338 5.15 -23.21 -4.75
C GLY A 338 5.37 -21.85 -5.42
N TRP A 339 5.97 -20.86 -4.76
CA TRP A 339 6.29 -19.55 -5.34
C TRP A 339 7.76 -19.14 -5.26
N GLN A 340 8.64 -20.01 -4.76
CA GLN A 340 10.06 -19.66 -4.57
C GLN A 340 10.76 -19.31 -5.88
N LYS A 341 10.45 -20.03 -6.96
CA LYS A 341 11.06 -19.77 -8.27
C LYS A 341 10.79 -18.35 -8.75
N GLU A 342 9.51 -17.96 -8.77
CA GLU A 342 9.09 -16.62 -9.20
C GLU A 342 9.63 -15.52 -8.27
N LEU A 343 9.74 -15.84 -6.97
CA LEU A 343 10.30 -14.92 -5.98
C LEU A 343 11.80 -14.68 -6.22
N GLU A 344 12.56 -15.74 -6.52
CA GLU A 344 14.00 -15.61 -6.85
C GLU A 344 14.21 -14.86 -8.19
N GLU A 345 13.36 -15.08 -9.17
CA GLU A 345 13.37 -14.31 -10.43
C GLU A 345 13.12 -12.83 -10.16
N TYR A 346 12.14 -12.51 -9.30
CA TYR A 346 11.87 -11.12 -8.89
C TYR A 346 13.03 -10.50 -8.11
N LYS A 347 13.67 -11.21 -7.19
CA LYS A 347 14.84 -10.72 -6.45
C LYS A 347 15.98 -10.33 -7.40
N LYS A 348 16.24 -11.14 -8.43
CA LYS A 348 17.23 -10.80 -9.47
C LYS A 348 16.84 -9.54 -10.24
N LEU A 349 15.56 -9.39 -10.56
CA LEU A 349 15.03 -8.22 -11.24
C LEU A 349 15.17 -6.95 -10.38
N SER A 350 14.82 -7.04 -9.08
CA SER A 350 14.88 -5.89 -8.17
C SER A 350 16.30 -5.33 -8.02
N LEU A 351 17.32 -6.20 -8.01
CA LEU A 351 18.73 -5.78 -7.95
C LEU A 351 19.18 -4.89 -9.12
N ILE A 352 18.49 -4.94 -10.26
CA ILE A 352 18.80 -4.07 -11.41
C ILE A 352 18.35 -2.63 -11.13
N HIS A 353 17.31 -2.46 -10.31
CA HIS A 353 16.62 -1.18 -10.08
C HIS A 353 16.85 -0.58 -8.70
N ILE A 354 17.46 -1.34 -7.77
CA ILE A 354 17.84 -0.84 -6.44
C ILE A 354 19.13 -0.04 -6.55
N SER A 355 19.14 1.14 -5.94
CA SER A 355 20.29 2.06 -5.97
C SER A 355 21.49 1.54 -5.17
N GLU A 356 22.71 1.63 -5.72
CA GLU A 356 23.96 1.41 -4.98
C GLU A 356 24.11 2.46 -3.84
N PRO A 357 24.63 2.10 -2.66
CA PRO A 357 25.45 0.93 -2.26
C PRO A 357 24.69 -0.20 -1.55
N THR A 358 23.37 -0.24 -1.62
CA THR A 358 22.52 -1.22 -0.91
C THR A 358 22.44 -2.60 -1.57
N ARG A 359 22.99 -2.74 -2.78
CA ARG A 359 22.95 -3.94 -3.63
C ARG A 359 23.48 -5.23 -2.97
N LEU A 360 24.40 -5.14 -2.01
CA LEU A 360 25.10 -6.28 -1.41
C LEU A 360 24.37 -6.93 -0.21
N ARG A 361 23.25 -6.41 0.27
CA ARG A 361 22.54 -6.94 1.45
C ARG A 361 21.23 -7.65 1.17
N CYS A 362 20.79 -7.68 -0.09
CA CYS A 362 19.54 -8.35 -0.50
C CYS A 362 19.73 -9.76 -1.07
N ILE A 363 20.95 -10.35 -0.92
CA ILE A 363 21.28 -11.73 -1.34
C ILE A 363 21.20 -12.67 -0.14
#